data_3958788875434604dacaff9ceca30939
#
_entry.id   3958788875434604dacaff9ceca30939
#
_cell.length_a   1.000
_cell.length_b   1.000
_cell.length_c   1.000
_cell.angle_alpha   90.00
_cell.angle_beta   90.00
_cell.angle_gamma   90.00
#
_symmetry.space_group_name_H-M   'P 1'
#
loop_
_entity.id
_entity.type
_entity.pdbx_description
1 polymer ?
#
loop_
_entity_poly.entity_id
_entity_poly.type
_entity_poly.pdbx_seq_one_letter_code
_entity_poly.pdbx_strand_id
1 'polypeptide(L)'
;MNQKTKLFQSVVTGVGASLPKTIVTNKDLTERVDTSEEWIVERTGIQERRIASDNETTSSLGAEAAKFALKNAKLENTDIDMIVLATATPDNTFPASATVIQSSLGIENCYAYDMQAVCSGFVFALEAVSYTHLRAHET
;
A
#
# COMPACT_ATOMS: atom_id res chain seq x y z
N MET A 1 5.56 -19.51 -40.25
CA MET A 1 6.32 -19.49 -38.99
C MET A 1 5.39 -19.04 -37.86
N ASN A 2 4.99 -19.96 -36.97
CA ASN A 2 4.14 -19.64 -35.83
C ASN A 2 5.00 -18.96 -34.76
N GLN A 3 5.01 -17.64 -34.73
CA GLN A 3 5.50 -16.92 -33.56
C GLN A 3 4.55 -17.24 -32.40
N LYS A 4 4.99 -18.06 -31.46
CA LYS A 4 4.31 -18.22 -30.18
C LYS A 4 4.40 -16.86 -29.47
N THR A 5 3.31 -16.14 -29.42
CA THR A 5 3.21 -14.92 -28.61
C THR A 5 3.54 -15.31 -27.18
N LYS A 6 4.65 -14.83 -26.66
CA LYS A 6 5.05 -15.06 -25.27
C LYS A 6 4.13 -14.21 -24.39
N LEU A 7 3.19 -14.85 -23.69
CA LEU A 7 2.33 -14.18 -22.74
C LEU A 7 3.13 -13.91 -21.47
N PHE A 8 3.32 -12.64 -21.14
CA PHE A 8 3.84 -12.22 -19.85
C PHE A 8 2.69 -12.09 -18.85
N GLN A 9 2.94 -12.45 -17.62
CA GLN A 9 1.96 -12.38 -16.55
C GLN A 9 2.59 -11.71 -15.32
N SER A 10 1.82 -10.82 -14.68
CA SER A 10 2.19 -10.30 -13.38
C SER A 10 1.77 -11.28 -12.29
N VAL A 11 2.63 -11.51 -11.32
CA VAL A 11 2.39 -12.44 -10.20
C VAL A 11 2.63 -11.69 -8.88
N VAL A 12 1.70 -11.82 -7.95
CA VAL A 12 1.90 -11.35 -6.56
C VAL A 12 2.75 -12.40 -5.84
N THR A 13 3.96 -12.04 -5.48
CA THR A 13 4.93 -12.94 -4.82
C THR A 13 4.95 -12.81 -3.30
N GLY A 14 4.50 -11.68 -2.76
CA GLY A 14 4.43 -11.45 -1.33
C GLY A 14 3.44 -10.36 -0.97
N VAL A 15 2.90 -10.45 0.23
CA VAL A 15 2.00 -9.46 0.81
C VAL A 15 2.46 -9.09 2.22
N GLY A 16 2.19 -7.86 2.64
CA GLY A 16 2.49 -7.38 3.97
C GLY A 16 1.48 -6.32 4.40
N ALA A 17 1.29 -6.19 5.70
CA ALA A 17 0.40 -5.21 6.29
C ALA A 17 1.05 -4.59 7.53
N SER A 18 0.74 -3.32 7.77
CA SER A 18 1.03 -2.62 9.01
C SER A 18 -0.20 -1.83 9.42
N LEU A 19 -0.56 -1.92 10.67
CA LEU A 19 -1.72 -1.25 11.23
C LEU A 19 -1.30 -0.38 12.41
N PRO A 20 -1.91 0.79 12.60
CA PRO A 20 -1.72 1.60 13.79
C PRO A 20 -1.99 0.80 15.08
N LYS A 21 -1.30 1.14 16.15
CA LYS A 21 -1.40 0.41 17.42
C LYS A 21 -2.65 0.75 18.22
N THR A 22 -3.13 2.00 18.12
CA THR A 22 -4.29 2.46 18.88
C THR A 22 -5.57 1.86 18.32
N ILE A 23 -6.29 1.14 19.18
CA ILE A 23 -7.61 0.57 18.86
C ILE A 23 -8.69 1.52 19.39
N VAL A 24 -9.69 1.79 18.56
CA VAL A 24 -10.92 2.50 18.93
C VAL A 24 -12.10 1.58 18.64
N THR A 25 -12.79 1.15 19.69
CA THR A 25 -13.95 0.25 19.61
C THR A 25 -15.22 1.02 19.22
N ASN A 26 -16.29 0.30 18.86
CA ASN A 26 -17.60 0.92 18.66
C ASN A 26 -18.08 1.59 19.94
N LYS A 27 -17.84 0.99 21.12
CA LYS A 27 -18.17 1.57 22.41
C LYS A 27 -17.51 2.94 22.63
N ASP A 28 -16.21 3.07 22.32
CA ASP A 28 -15.50 4.34 22.44
C ASP A 28 -16.11 5.42 21.51
N LEU A 29 -16.67 5.02 20.36
CA LEU A 29 -17.35 5.93 19.44
C LEU A 29 -18.70 6.39 19.96
N THR A 30 -19.47 5.54 20.64
CA THR A 30 -20.78 5.92 21.21
C THR A 30 -20.66 7.01 22.29
N GLU A 31 -19.48 7.17 22.88
CA GLU A 31 -19.19 8.25 23.81
C GLU A 31 -18.99 9.62 23.13
N ARG A 32 -18.77 9.64 21.80
CA ARG A 32 -18.40 10.84 21.02
C ARG A 32 -19.45 11.25 19.99
N VAL A 33 -20.21 10.30 19.50
CA VAL A 33 -21.22 10.52 18.46
C VAL A 33 -22.52 9.79 18.81
N ASP A 34 -23.64 10.36 18.40
CA ASP A 34 -24.97 9.79 18.63
C ASP A 34 -25.20 8.56 17.73
N THR A 35 -24.87 7.38 18.27
CA THR A 35 -24.97 6.08 17.60
C THR A 35 -25.00 4.95 18.63
N SER A 36 -25.15 3.70 18.17
CA SER A 36 -25.01 2.50 19.02
C SER A 36 -24.06 1.48 18.38
N GLU A 37 -23.52 0.60 19.20
CA GLU A 37 -22.65 -0.49 18.73
C GLU A 37 -23.39 -1.40 17.74
N GLU A 38 -24.64 -1.74 18.04
CA GLU A 38 -25.50 -2.59 17.21
C GLU A 38 -25.72 -1.95 15.85
N TRP A 39 -26.04 -0.65 15.82
CA TRP A 39 -26.25 0.09 14.57
C TRP A 39 -25.00 0.08 13.69
N ILE A 40 -23.83 0.31 14.30
CA ILE A 40 -22.56 0.31 13.55
C ILE A 40 -22.30 -1.08 12.96
N VAL A 41 -22.44 -2.14 13.77
CA VAL A 41 -22.16 -3.51 13.31
C VAL A 41 -23.17 -3.95 12.23
N GLU A 42 -24.45 -3.66 12.42
CA GLU A 42 -25.49 -4.02 11.44
C GLU A 42 -25.26 -3.37 10.09
N ARG A 43 -24.79 -2.11 10.06
CA ARG A 43 -24.60 -1.33 8.83
C ARG A 43 -23.26 -1.56 8.15
N THR A 44 -22.22 -1.87 8.91
CA THR A 44 -20.84 -1.85 8.41
C THR A 44 -20.06 -3.14 8.66
N GLY A 45 -20.50 -3.97 9.61
CA GLY A 45 -19.74 -5.12 10.10
C GLY A 45 -18.49 -4.74 10.91
N ILE A 46 -18.19 -3.44 11.10
CA ILE A 46 -16.98 -2.97 11.75
C ILE A 46 -17.14 -3.04 13.26
N GLN A 47 -16.18 -3.68 13.93
CA GLN A 47 -16.15 -3.80 15.40
C GLN A 47 -15.17 -2.81 16.04
N GLU A 48 -14.04 -2.54 15.36
CA GLU A 48 -12.99 -1.63 15.85
C GLU A 48 -12.30 -0.91 14.69
N ARG A 49 -11.58 0.18 15.01
CA ARG A 49 -10.71 0.90 14.06
C ARG A 49 -9.32 1.03 14.65
N ARG A 50 -8.36 1.18 13.76
CA ARG A 50 -7.01 1.54 14.09
C ARG A 50 -6.77 3.01 13.77
N ILE A 51 -6.36 3.78 14.76
CA ILE A 51 -6.11 5.21 14.61
C ILE A 51 -4.62 5.45 14.74
N ALA A 52 -4.04 6.11 13.74
CA ALA A 52 -2.63 6.46 13.73
C ALA A 52 -2.32 7.49 14.84
N SER A 53 -1.21 7.28 15.52
CA SER A 53 -0.59 8.28 16.39
C SER A 53 0.24 9.26 15.54
N ASP A 54 0.72 10.34 16.15
CA ASP A 54 1.50 11.37 15.47
C ASP A 54 2.78 10.84 14.79
N ASN A 55 3.30 9.71 15.25
CA ASN A 55 4.49 9.06 14.69
C ASN A 55 4.16 7.96 13.67
N GLU A 56 2.90 7.66 13.44
CA GLU A 56 2.43 6.66 12.49
C GLU A 56 1.88 7.35 11.24
N THR A 57 2.75 7.60 10.29
CA THR A 57 2.43 8.29 9.03
C THR A 57 2.14 7.30 7.90
N THR A 58 1.63 7.77 6.77
CA THR A 58 1.40 6.94 5.58
C THR A 58 2.69 6.26 5.13
N SER A 59 3.82 6.98 5.10
CA SER A 59 5.11 6.40 4.70
C SER A 59 5.66 5.43 5.75
N SER A 60 5.53 5.70 7.04
CA SER A 60 6.04 4.80 8.08
C SER A 60 5.29 3.47 8.10
N LEU A 61 3.96 3.50 8.02
CA LEU A 61 3.13 2.30 7.92
C LEU A 61 3.38 1.56 6.59
N GLY A 62 3.53 2.29 5.49
CA GLY A 62 3.86 1.73 4.18
C GLY A 62 5.22 1.03 4.18
N ALA A 63 6.25 1.62 4.78
CA ALA A 63 7.58 1.00 4.89
C ALA A 63 7.55 -0.28 5.73
N GLU A 64 6.82 -0.30 6.85
CA GLU A 64 6.66 -1.51 7.66
C GLU A 64 5.89 -2.61 6.89
N ALA A 65 4.81 -2.27 6.20
CA ALA A 65 4.08 -3.21 5.36
C ALA A 65 4.98 -3.78 4.25
N ALA A 66 5.80 -2.94 3.60
CA ALA A 66 6.74 -3.37 2.57
C ALA A 66 7.80 -4.35 3.10
N LYS A 67 8.34 -4.13 4.30
CA LYS A 67 9.27 -5.08 4.94
C LYS A 67 8.65 -6.47 5.11
N PHE A 68 7.38 -6.53 5.54
CA PHE A 68 6.67 -7.82 5.63
C PHE A 68 6.43 -8.44 4.27
N ALA A 69 6.08 -7.66 3.25
CA ALA A 69 5.90 -8.15 1.89
C ALA A 69 7.20 -8.73 1.30
N LEU A 70 8.33 -8.03 1.44
CA LEU A 70 9.65 -8.51 1.02
C LEU A 70 10.02 -9.82 1.71
N LYS A 71 9.87 -9.87 3.03
CA LYS A 71 10.12 -11.09 3.81
C LYS A 71 9.27 -12.26 3.31
N ASN A 72 7.98 -12.05 3.05
CA ASN A 72 7.08 -13.09 2.55
C ASN A 72 7.43 -13.52 1.13
N ALA A 73 7.85 -12.59 0.28
CA ALA A 73 8.33 -12.86 -1.07
C ALA A 73 9.70 -13.52 -1.10
N LYS A 74 10.47 -13.47 0.00
CA LYS A 74 11.89 -13.87 0.09
C LYS A 74 12.76 -13.05 -0.88
N LEU A 75 12.47 -11.75 -0.97
CA LEU A 75 13.20 -10.79 -1.77
C LEU A 75 14.00 -9.83 -0.87
N GLU A 76 15.10 -9.34 -1.41
CA GLU A 76 15.92 -8.31 -0.78
C GLU A 76 15.56 -6.91 -1.32
N ASN A 77 15.99 -5.87 -0.62
CA ASN A 77 15.76 -4.48 -1.05
C ASN A 77 16.32 -4.18 -2.45
N THR A 78 17.40 -4.85 -2.82
CA THR A 78 18.05 -4.72 -4.13
C THR A 78 17.28 -5.31 -5.30
N ASP A 79 16.25 -6.12 -5.01
CA ASP A 79 15.41 -6.74 -6.03
C ASP A 79 14.23 -5.84 -6.44
N ILE A 80 14.14 -4.63 -5.86
CA ILE A 80 13.01 -3.73 -6.10
C ILE A 80 13.37 -2.65 -7.12
N ASP A 81 12.67 -2.65 -8.23
CA ASP A 81 12.83 -1.69 -9.33
C ASP A 81 11.85 -0.51 -9.23
N MET A 82 10.71 -0.70 -8.54
CA MET A 82 9.67 0.33 -8.47
C MET A 82 8.84 0.26 -7.18
N ILE A 83 8.53 1.44 -6.64
CA ILE A 83 7.57 1.65 -5.54
C ILE A 83 6.45 2.55 -6.05
N VAL A 84 5.23 2.04 -6.05
CA VAL A 84 4.02 2.83 -6.32
C VAL A 84 3.18 2.87 -5.06
N LEU A 85 3.05 4.05 -4.48
CA LEU A 85 2.20 4.26 -3.29
C LEU A 85 0.86 4.84 -3.71
N ALA A 86 -0.20 4.04 -3.62
CA ALA A 86 -1.56 4.51 -3.85
C ALA A 86 -2.13 5.09 -2.55
N THR A 87 -2.19 6.41 -2.45
CA THR A 87 -2.72 7.11 -1.28
C THR A 87 -3.46 8.39 -1.66
N ALA A 88 -4.50 8.74 -0.90
CA ALA A 88 -5.16 10.04 -0.95
C ALA A 88 -4.68 10.97 0.19
N THR A 89 -3.86 10.46 1.10
CA THR A 89 -3.35 11.14 2.29
C THR A 89 -1.82 10.98 2.39
N PRO A 90 -1.05 11.54 1.43
CA PRO A 90 0.40 11.51 1.53
C PRO A 90 0.87 12.30 2.75
N ASP A 91 2.06 12.00 3.26
CA ASP A 91 2.63 12.70 4.42
C ASP A 91 2.88 14.19 4.10
N ASN A 92 3.32 14.45 2.87
CA ASN A 92 3.59 15.79 2.35
C ASN A 92 3.15 15.88 0.88
N THR A 93 2.94 17.11 0.40
CA THR A 93 2.76 17.35 -1.04
C THR A 93 4.06 17.07 -1.80
N PHE A 94 5.20 17.33 -1.17
CA PHE A 94 6.54 17.10 -1.70
C PHE A 94 7.54 16.99 -0.52
N PRO A 95 8.49 16.02 -0.56
CA PRO A 95 8.63 14.94 -1.54
C PRO A 95 7.50 13.92 -1.46
N ALA A 96 7.36 13.07 -2.50
CA ALA A 96 6.39 11.97 -2.51
C ALA A 96 6.64 10.99 -1.35
N SER A 97 5.56 10.51 -0.71
CA SER A 97 5.69 9.56 0.41
C SER A 97 6.33 8.23 -0.02
N ALA A 98 6.19 7.83 -1.29
CA ALA A 98 6.89 6.68 -1.85
C ALA A 98 8.42 6.82 -1.78
N THR A 99 8.98 8.03 -1.95
CA THR A 99 10.42 8.28 -1.83
C THR A 99 10.89 8.20 -0.37
N VAL A 100 10.02 8.53 0.58
CA VAL A 100 10.30 8.35 2.02
C VAL A 100 10.33 6.85 2.34
N ILE A 101 9.40 6.06 1.80
CA ILE A 101 9.41 4.59 1.92
C ILE A 101 10.69 4.03 1.33
N GLN A 102 11.08 4.44 0.12
CA GLN A 102 12.31 4.05 -0.55
C GLN A 102 13.53 4.25 0.36
N SER A 103 13.67 5.46 0.89
CA SER A 103 14.76 5.82 1.80
C SER A 103 14.74 4.97 3.09
N SER A 104 13.56 4.76 3.68
CA SER A 104 13.38 3.98 4.90
C SER A 104 13.72 2.50 4.74
N LEU A 105 13.59 1.97 3.52
CA LEU A 105 13.97 0.61 3.16
C LEU A 105 15.43 0.49 2.71
N GLY A 106 16.14 1.60 2.55
CA GLY A 106 17.52 1.60 2.04
C GLY A 106 17.63 1.16 0.58
N ILE A 107 16.61 1.44 -0.24
CA ILE A 107 16.59 1.11 -1.67
C ILE A 107 17.19 2.29 -2.44
N GLU A 108 18.36 2.11 -3.05
CA GLU A 108 19.07 3.20 -3.73
C GLU A 108 18.57 3.47 -5.15
N ASN A 109 18.28 2.40 -5.90
CA ASN A 109 18.00 2.48 -7.32
C ASN A 109 16.62 1.90 -7.65
N CYS A 110 15.57 2.69 -7.45
CA CYS A 110 14.24 2.34 -7.93
C CYS A 110 13.44 3.60 -8.29
N TYR A 111 12.43 3.43 -9.12
CA TYR A 111 11.42 4.48 -9.34
C TYR A 111 10.46 4.52 -8.16
N ALA A 112 10.19 5.72 -7.62
CA ALA A 112 9.25 5.87 -6.50
C ALA A 112 8.34 7.07 -6.73
N TYR A 113 7.03 6.85 -6.71
CA TYR A 113 6.03 7.91 -6.84
C TYR A 113 4.72 7.58 -6.16
N ASP A 114 3.98 8.62 -5.78
CA ASP A 114 2.64 8.51 -5.25
C ASP A 114 1.61 8.55 -6.39
N MET A 115 0.53 7.78 -6.22
CA MET A 115 -0.62 7.77 -7.11
C MET A 115 -1.88 8.06 -6.30
N GLN A 116 -2.73 8.94 -6.79
CA GLN A 116 -4.01 9.26 -6.16
C GLN A 116 -5.16 8.83 -7.06
N ALA A 117 -5.86 7.77 -6.67
CA ALA A 117 -7.06 7.28 -7.34
C ALA A 117 -8.08 6.75 -6.32
N VAL A 118 -8.02 7.23 -5.08
CA VAL A 118 -8.90 6.93 -3.96
C VAL A 118 -9.17 5.41 -3.85
N CYS A 119 -10.43 4.98 -3.91
CA CYS A 119 -10.81 3.56 -3.75
C CYS A 119 -10.28 2.65 -4.89
N SER A 120 -9.94 3.21 -6.05
CA SER A 120 -9.38 2.47 -7.20
C SER A 120 -7.85 2.43 -7.20
N GLY A 121 -7.19 3.05 -6.20
CA GLY A 121 -5.74 3.23 -6.17
C GLY A 121 -4.95 1.94 -6.32
N PHE A 122 -5.34 0.89 -5.61
CA PHE A 122 -4.66 -0.40 -5.69
C PHE A 122 -4.72 -1.00 -7.11
N VAL A 123 -5.88 -0.97 -7.75
CA VAL A 123 -6.05 -1.54 -9.10
C VAL A 123 -5.22 -0.76 -10.12
N PHE A 124 -5.22 0.56 -10.04
CA PHE A 124 -4.43 1.39 -10.95
C PHE A 124 -2.93 1.27 -10.70
N ALA A 125 -2.50 1.14 -9.43
CA ALA A 125 -1.10 0.88 -9.11
C ALA A 125 -0.64 -0.47 -9.69
N LEU A 126 -1.48 -1.51 -9.56
CA LEU A 126 -1.19 -2.83 -10.11
C LEU A 126 -1.09 -2.79 -11.65
N GLU A 127 -1.96 -2.05 -12.33
CA GLU A 127 -1.90 -1.86 -13.78
C GLU A 127 -0.63 -1.12 -14.18
N ALA A 128 -0.27 -0.02 -13.49
CA ALA A 128 0.93 0.76 -13.77
C ALA A 128 2.20 -0.11 -13.67
N VAL A 129 2.31 -0.92 -12.62
CA VAL A 129 3.44 -1.84 -12.44
C VAL A 129 3.45 -2.91 -13.53
N SER A 130 2.32 -3.55 -13.81
CA SER A 130 2.21 -4.58 -14.85
C SER A 130 2.58 -4.04 -16.22
N TYR A 131 2.07 -2.86 -16.58
CA TYR A 131 2.33 -2.24 -17.88
C TYR A 131 3.80 -1.89 -18.08
N THR A 132 4.44 -1.34 -17.07
CA THR A 132 5.86 -0.96 -17.12
C THR A 132 6.77 -2.16 -17.36
N HIS A 133 6.50 -3.28 -16.72
CA HIS A 133 7.29 -4.50 -16.85
C HIS A 133 6.99 -5.28 -18.14
N LEU A 134 5.75 -5.30 -18.60
CA LEU A 134 5.36 -6.09 -19.77
C LEU A 134 5.81 -5.44 -21.07
N ARG A 135 5.75 -4.11 -21.19
CA ARG A 135 6.13 -3.41 -22.41
C ARG A 135 7.64 -3.13 -22.58
N ALA A 136 8.40 -3.14 -21.51
CA ALA A 136 9.87 -3.00 -21.62
C ALA A 136 10.54 -4.11 -22.44
N HIS A 137 9.80 -5.20 -22.73
CA HIS A 137 10.27 -6.34 -23.51
C HIS A 137 9.68 -6.43 -24.93
N GLU A 138 8.87 -5.45 -25.36
CA GLU A 138 8.28 -5.43 -26.70
C GLU A 138 9.08 -4.59 -27.72
N THR A 139 10.15 -3.94 -27.30
CA THR A 139 11.12 -3.22 -28.13
C THR A 139 12.46 -3.95 -28.14
#